data_f2058a3c41c9a92bc722892988fe3813
#
_entry.id   f2058a3c41c9a92bc722892988fe3813
#
_cell.length_a   1.000
_cell.length_b   1.000
_cell.length_c   1.000
_cell.angle_alpha   90.00
_cell.angle_beta   90.00
_cell.angle_gamma   90.00
#
_symmetry.space_group_name_H-M   'P 1'
#
loop_
_entity.id
_entity.type
_entity.pdbx_description
1 polymer ?
#
loop_
_entity_poly.entity_id
_entity_poly.type
_entity_poly.pdbx_seq_one_letter_code
_entity_poly.pdbx_strand_id
1 'polypeptide(L)'
;MLLINHGTVMDMEGHCWQDGYVLCEGSRIVETGQNFDQSLYRGRVSGDEVLNVHGLQVLPGMLEAHCHVGITEEKKGIEGDDCNEGTTPVTPQLRALDAINPMDVAFQNAMKAGITGLMIGPGSSNVVGGQFVFLK
;
A
#
# COMPACT_ATOMS: atom_id res chain seq x y z
N MET A 1 14.34 16.70 2.67
CA MET A 1 14.29 15.40 3.38
C MET A 1 13.07 15.40 4.27
N LEU A 2 12.40 14.27 4.42
CA LEU A 2 11.31 14.06 5.36
C LEU A 2 11.81 13.21 6.52
N LEU A 3 11.60 13.68 7.74
CA LEU A 3 11.89 12.94 8.96
C LEU A 3 10.58 12.54 9.65
N ILE A 4 10.36 11.26 9.84
CA ILE A 4 9.32 10.73 10.74
C ILE A 4 10.03 10.36 12.04
N ASN A 5 9.60 10.91 13.18
CA ASN A 5 10.36 10.81 14.42
C ASN A 5 9.47 10.58 15.65
N HIS A 6 10.06 10.02 16.70
CA HIS A 6 9.44 9.74 18.00
C HIS A 6 8.36 8.65 18.00
N GLY A 7 8.31 7.79 16.97
CA GLY A 7 7.41 6.64 16.93
C GLY A 7 8.06 5.34 17.41
N THR A 8 7.23 4.31 17.56
CA THR A 8 7.73 2.93 17.60
C THR A 8 7.89 2.46 16.15
N VAL A 9 9.12 2.39 15.65
CA VAL A 9 9.42 2.02 14.27
C VAL A 9 9.73 0.53 14.20
N MET A 10 9.05 -0.18 13.32
CA MET A 10 9.28 -1.61 13.02
C MET A 10 9.53 -1.76 11.52
N ASP A 11 10.67 -2.33 11.14
CA ASP A 11 11.06 -2.49 9.73
C ASP A 11 10.59 -3.80 9.09
N MET A 12 9.97 -4.68 9.87
CA MET A 12 9.57 -6.04 9.49
C MET A 12 10.75 -6.97 9.14
N GLU A 13 11.98 -6.54 9.38
CA GLU A 13 13.20 -7.35 9.22
C GLU A 13 13.80 -7.79 10.57
N GLY A 14 13.06 -7.53 11.64
CA GLY A 14 13.43 -7.94 13.01
C GLY A 14 13.84 -6.80 13.92
N HIS A 15 13.89 -5.56 13.44
CA HIS A 15 14.19 -4.41 14.28
C HIS A 15 12.91 -3.72 14.76
N CYS A 16 12.94 -3.27 16.01
CA CYS A 16 11.90 -2.48 16.63
C CYS A 16 12.54 -1.40 17.50
N TRP A 17 12.42 -0.15 17.09
CA TRP A 17 12.99 0.99 17.80
C TRP A 17 11.90 1.76 18.54
N GLN A 18 12.01 1.82 19.88
CA GLN A 18 11.26 2.76 20.69
C GLN A 18 11.88 4.16 20.53
N ASP A 19 11.05 5.19 20.39
CA ASP A 19 11.53 6.53 20.01
C ASP A 19 12.38 6.50 18.72
N GLY A 20 11.88 5.72 17.78
CA GLY A 20 12.53 5.48 16.50
C GLY A 20 12.28 6.58 15.50
N TYR A 21 13.04 6.54 14.40
CA TYR A 21 12.88 7.45 13.28
C TYR A 21 13.01 6.75 11.94
N VAL A 22 12.42 7.39 10.92
CA VAL A 22 12.60 7.08 9.51
C VAL A 22 12.96 8.36 8.79
N LEU A 23 14.11 8.37 8.10
CA LEU A 23 14.56 9.49 7.29
C LEU A 23 14.40 9.15 5.81
N CYS A 24 13.72 10.04 5.08
CA CYS A 24 13.46 9.89 3.66
C CYS A 24 14.11 11.01 2.85
N GLU A 25 14.67 10.68 1.70
CA GLU A 25 15.12 11.61 0.67
C GLU A 25 14.36 11.34 -0.63
N GLY A 26 13.49 12.27 -1.01
CA GLY A 26 12.56 12.04 -2.10
C GLY A 26 11.66 10.82 -1.81
N SER A 27 11.69 9.83 -2.67
CA SER A 27 10.90 8.59 -2.55
C SER A 27 11.64 7.43 -1.89
N ARG A 28 12.79 7.67 -1.26
CA ARG A 28 13.62 6.61 -0.68
C ARG A 28 13.80 6.81 0.81
N ILE A 29 13.69 5.71 1.56
CA ILE A 29 14.17 5.65 2.93
C ILE A 29 15.69 5.56 2.86
N VAL A 30 16.38 6.49 3.52
CA VAL A 30 17.86 6.53 3.54
C VAL A 30 18.42 6.08 4.86
N GLU A 31 17.61 6.17 5.93
CA GLU A 31 18.05 5.76 7.26
C GLU A 31 16.85 5.44 8.16
N THR A 32 17.00 4.46 9.02
CA THR A 32 16.09 4.14 10.11
C THR A 32 16.90 3.87 11.37
N GLY A 33 16.37 4.17 12.53
CA GLY A 33 17.07 3.93 13.78
C GLY A 33 16.36 4.50 15.00
N GLN A 34 17.12 4.73 16.05
CA GLN A 34 16.65 5.25 17.32
C GLN A 34 17.44 6.50 17.69
N ASN A 35 16.82 7.45 18.41
CA ASN A 35 17.47 8.64 18.91
C ASN A 35 18.10 9.49 17.78
N PHE A 36 17.28 10.02 16.89
CA PHE A 36 17.73 10.82 15.75
C PHE A 36 18.61 12.01 16.19
N ASP A 37 19.83 12.08 15.68
CA ASP A 37 20.73 13.21 15.94
C ASP A 37 20.57 14.27 14.85
N GLN A 38 19.77 15.29 15.13
CA GLN A 38 19.52 16.40 14.22
C GLN A 38 20.79 17.18 13.87
N SER A 39 21.85 17.10 14.68
CA SER A 39 23.09 17.84 14.43
C SER A 39 23.82 17.34 13.17
N LEU A 40 23.67 16.07 12.84
CA LEU A 40 24.25 15.44 11.64
C LEU A 40 23.58 15.90 10.33
N TYR A 41 22.35 16.41 10.44
CA TYR A 41 21.51 16.78 9.29
C TYR A 41 21.15 18.27 9.25
N ARG A 42 21.95 19.11 9.89
CA ARG A 42 21.70 20.57 9.94
C ARG A 42 21.55 21.16 8.54
N GLY A 43 20.41 21.86 8.33
CA GLY A 43 20.08 22.49 7.05
C GLY A 43 19.53 21.53 5.97
N ARG A 44 19.43 20.22 6.23
CA ARG A 44 18.87 19.24 5.31
C ARG A 44 17.45 18.81 5.66
N VAL A 45 17.06 18.91 6.94
CA VAL A 45 15.70 18.67 7.43
C VAL A 45 15.18 19.95 8.04
N SER A 46 14.08 20.49 7.49
CA SER A 46 13.40 21.67 8.02
C SER A 46 12.24 21.26 8.93
N GLY A 47 11.72 22.21 9.72
CA GLY A 47 10.59 21.94 10.60
C GLY A 47 9.33 21.48 9.88
N ASP A 48 9.12 21.92 8.63
CA ASP A 48 7.96 21.54 7.81
C ASP A 48 8.07 20.12 7.24
N GLU A 49 9.25 19.53 7.29
CA GLU A 49 9.52 18.16 6.83
C GLU A 49 9.67 17.18 8.00
N VAL A 50 9.26 17.56 9.20
CA VAL A 50 9.32 16.71 10.40
C VAL A 50 7.92 16.31 10.83
N LEU A 51 7.66 15.00 10.79
CA LEU A 51 6.44 14.39 11.34
C LEU A 51 6.76 13.81 12.71
N ASN A 52 6.24 14.45 13.76
CA ASN A 52 6.28 13.89 15.10
C ASN A 52 5.14 12.88 15.26
N VAL A 53 5.49 11.62 15.42
CA VAL A 53 4.56 10.49 15.55
C VAL A 53 4.64 9.84 16.94
N HIS A 54 4.87 10.65 17.96
CA HIS A 54 4.96 10.18 19.35
C HIS A 54 3.72 9.36 19.74
N GLY A 55 3.96 8.16 20.28
CA GLY A 55 2.92 7.22 20.69
C GLY A 55 2.28 6.41 19.55
N LEU A 56 2.69 6.65 18.29
CA LEU A 56 2.22 5.87 17.15
C LEU A 56 3.24 4.79 16.75
N GLN A 57 2.73 3.81 16.01
CA GLN A 57 3.57 2.79 15.38
C GLN A 57 3.83 3.18 13.92
N VAL A 58 5.07 3.05 13.48
CA VAL A 58 5.50 3.29 12.11
C VAL A 58 5.92 1.96 11.50
N LEU A 59 5.25 1.58 10.43
CA LEU A 59 5.39 0.31 9.75
C LEU A 59 5.58 0.56 8.25
N PRO A 60 6.23 -0.36 7.51
CA PRO A 60 6.10 -0.38 6.05
C PRO A 60 4.65 -0.47 5.62
N GLY A 61 4.32 0.09 4.46
CA GLY A 61 2.99 -0.04 3.89
C GLY A 61 2.62 -1.50 3.68
N MET A 62 1.38 -1.84 4.03
CA MET A 62 0.87 -3.21 3.89
C MET A 62 0.66 -3.58 2.43
N LEU A 63 0.87 -4.85 2.11
CA LEU A 63 0.59 -5.44 0.82
C LEU A 63 -0.61 -6.40 0.95
N GLU A 64 -1.66 -6.14 0.19
CA GLU A 64 -2.78 -7.08 0.07
C GLU A 64 -2.47 -8.10 -1.01
N ALA A 65 -2.35 -9.36 -0.60
CA ALA A 65 -1.90 -10.44 -1.49
C ALA A 65 -3.00 -11.02 -2.38
N HIS A 66 -4.28 -10.71 -2.12
CA HIS A 66 -5.41 -11.20 -2.91
C HIS A 66 -6.64 -10.33 -2.70
N CYS A 67 -7.02 -9.58 -3.73
CA CYS A 67 -8.23 -8.77 -3.69
C CYS A 67 -8.86 -8.61 -5.09
N HIS A 68 -10.02 -7.94 -5.11
CA HIS A 68 -10.80 -7.65 -6.32
C HIS A 68 -11.08 -6.15 -6.46
N VAL A 69 -10.26 -5.31 -5.83
CA VAL A 69 -10.42 -3.85 -5.83
C VAL A 69 -10.38 -3.32 -7.26
N GLY A 70 -11.38 -2.51 -7.61
CA GLY A 70 -11.55 -1.94 -8.94
C GLY A 70 -12.13 -2.87 -9.98
N ILE A 71 -12.19 -4.20 -9.75
CA ILE A 71 -12.92 -5.17 -10.58
C ILE A 71 -14.34 -5.34 -10.02
N THR A 72 -14.47 -5.37 -8.70
CA THR A 72 -15.74 -5.23 -8.00
C THR A 72 -15.78 -3.81 -7.44
N GLU A 73 -16.45 -2.91 -8.15
CA GLU A 73 -16.46 -1.49 -7.82
C GLU A 73 -17.35 -1.20 -6.61
N GLU A 74 -16.83 -0.44 -5.65
CA GLU A 74 -17.64 0.07 -4.54
C GLU A 74 -18.78 0.97 -5.07
N LYS A 75 -19.96 0.82 -4.49
CA LYS A 75 -21.15 1.65 -4.74
C LYS A 75 -21.83 1.48 -6.10
N LYS A 76 -21.37 0.59 -6.95
CA LYS A 76 -22.01 0.35 -8.26
C LYS A 76 -22.91 -0.89 -8.32
N GLY A 77 -22.83 -1.76 -7.31
CA GLY A 77 -23.61 -3.01 -7.29
C GLY A 77 -23.26 -3.92 -8.46
N ILE A 78 -24.27 -4.58 -9.01
CA ILE A 78 -24.08 -5.59 -10.07
C ILE A 78 -23.45 -5.02 -11.36
N GLU A 79 -23.67 -3.75 -11.65
CA GLU A 79 -23.14 -3.08 -12.85
C GLU A 79 -21.63 -2.82 -12.76
N GLY A 80 -21.08 -2.87 -11.56
CA GLY A 80 -19.65 -2.70 -11.30
C GLY A 80 -18.96 -3.99 -10.87
N ASP A 81 -19.59 -5.15 -11.08
CA ASP A 81 -19.03 -6.46 -10.72
C ASP A 81 -18.57 -7.24 -11.95
N ASP A 82 -17.33 -7.03 -12.34
CA ASP A 82 -16.61 -7.75 -13.39
C ASP A 82 -15.72 -8.88 -12.83
N CYS A 83 -16.02 -9.33 -11.61
CA CYS A 83 -15.14 -10.24 -10.87
C CYS A 83 -15.03 -11.64 -11.50
N ASN A 84 -16.12 -12.16 -12.06
CA ASN A 84 -16.16 -13.52 -12.60
C ASN A 84 -16.72 -13.56 -14.01
N GLU A 85 -16.09 -14.35 -14.89
CA GLU A 85 -16.58 -14.62 -16.24
C GLU A 85 -17.76 -15.58 -16.18
N GLY A 86 -18.91 -15.18 -16.75
CA GLY A 86 -20.15 -15.96 -16.73
C GLY A 86 -20.37 -16.88 -17.94
N THR A 87 -19.56 -16.72 -19.01
CA THR A 87 -19.81 -17.43 -20.28
C THR A 87 -19.02 -18.72 -20.44
N THR A 88 -17.82 -18.78 -19.84
CA THR A 88 -16.95 -19.96 -19.94
C THR A 88 -16.18 -20.19 -18.64
N PRO A 89 -16.04 -21.45 -18.19
CA PRO A 89 -15.36 -21.73 -16.91
C PRO A 89 -13.82 -21.65 -16.98
N VAL A 90 -13.24 -21.51 -18.18
CA VAL A 90 -11.79 -21.51 -18.38
C VAL A 90 -11.40 -20.32 -19.26
N THR A 91 -10.80 -19.29 -18.65
CA THR A 91 -10.47 -18.00 -19.29
C THR A 91 -9.09 -17.50 -18.94
N PRO A 92 -8.01 -18.27 -19.17
CA PRO A 92 -6.65 -17.89 -18.78
C PRO A 92 -6.12 -16.67 -19.53
N GLN A 93 -6.74 -16.28 -20.62
CA GLN A 93 -6.38 -15.13 -21.45
C GLN A 93 -6.86 -13.80 -20.87
N LEU A 94 -7.86 -13.81 -19.99
CA LEU A 94 -8.35 -12.59 -19.35
C LEU A 94 -7.32 -12.04 -18.37
N ARG A 95 -7.28 -10.72 -18.24
CA ARG A 95 -6.36 -10.04 -17.33
C ARG A 95 -7.14 -9.09 -16.45
N ALA A 96 -6.89 -9.16 -15.16
CA ALA A 96 -7.47 -8.23 -14.19
C ALA A 96 -7.23 -6.76 -14.58
N LEU A 97 -6.04 -6.47 -15.15
CA LEU A 97 -5.68 -5.11 -15.59
C LEU A 97 -6.69 -4.48 -16.55
N ASP A 98 -7.35 -5.28 -17.39
CA ASP A 98 -8.28 -4.79 -18.39
C ASP A 98 -9.67 -4.47 -17.80
N ALA A 99 -10.00 -5.03 -16.64
CA ALA A 99 -11.27 -4.84 -15.94
C ALA A 99 -11.22 -3.81 -14.80
N ILE A 100 -10.02 -3.40 -14.37
CA ILE A 100 -9.87 -2.48 -13.24
C ILE A 100 -10.36 -1.08 -13.61
N ASN A 101 -11.31 -0.55 -12.82
CA ASN A 101 -11.65 0.86 -12.82
C ASN A 101 -10.70 1.63 -11.88
N PRO A 102 -9.73 2.41 -12.39
CA PRO A 102 -8.77 3.13 -11.54
C PRO A 102 -9.39 4.28 -10.74
N MET A 103 -10.64 4.64 -11.04
CA MET A 103 -11.38 5.70 -10.33
C MET A 103 -12.23 5.17 -9.18
N ASP A 104 -12.20 3.85 -8.92
CA ASP A 104 -12.93 3.29 -7.80
C ASP A 104 -12.41 3.86 -6.46
N VAL A 105 -13.34 4.28 -5.62
CA VAL A 105 -13.05 4.84 -4.29
C VAL A 105 -12.36 3.83 -3.37
N ALA A 106 -12.48 2.54 -3.64
CA ALA A 106 -11.83 1.46 -2.89
C ALA A 106 -10.30 1.63 -2.86
N PHE A 107 -9.67 2.12 -3.94
CA PHE A 107 -8.23 2.42 -3.96
C PHE A 107 -7.85 3.48 -2.92
N GLN A 108 -8.64 4.57 -2.85
CA GLN A 108 -8.39 5.63 -1.86
C GLN A 108 -8.60 5.12 -0.43
N ASN A 109 -9.61 4.28 -0.21
CA ASN A 109 -9.89 3.70 1.09
C ASN A 109 -8.78 2.75 1.53
N ALA A 110 -8.29 1.89 0.64
CA ALA A 110 -7.15 1.01 0.88
C ALA A 110 -5.89 1.82 1.26
N MET A 111 -5.57 2.87 0.50
CA MET A 111 -4.42 3.73 0.77
C MET A 111 -4.54 4.45 2.13
N LYS A 112 -5.72 4.96 2.48
CA LYS A 112 -5.99 5.56 3.80
C LYS A 112 -5.85 4.58 4.96
N ALA A 113 -6.09 3.28 4.70
CA ALA A 113 -5.89 2.21 5.67
C ALA A 113 -4.43 1.72 5.76
N GLY A 114 -3.51 2.31 4.98
CA GLY A 114 -2.09 1.94 4.98
C GLY A 114 -1.72 0.80 4.03
N ILE A 115 -2.63 0.40 3.14
CA ILE A 115 -2.35 -0.59 2.10
C ILE A 115 -1.72 0.15 0.92
N THR A 116 -0.48 -0.21 0.57
CA THR A 116 0.32 0.46 -0.45
C THR A 116 0.58 -0.39 -1.69
N GLY A 117 0.17 -1.64 -1.67
CA GLY A 117 0.24 -2.53 -2.83
C GLY A 117 -0.89 -3.56 -2.80
N LEU A 118 -1.43 -3.86 -3.98
CA LEU A 118 -2.60 -4.71 -4.16
C LEU A 118 -2.32 -5.75 -5.24
N MET A 119 -2.48 -7.03 -4.92
CA MET A 119 -2.53 -8.11 -5.90
C MET A 119 -3.98 -8.33 -6.29
N ILE A 120 -4.38 -7.80 -7.44
CA ILE A 120 -5.75 -7.80 -7.93
C ILE A 120 -5.93 -8.90 -8.96
N GLY A 121 -6.97 -9.69 -8.82
CA GLY A 121 -7.28 -10.76 -9.73
C GLY A 121 -8.76 -11.05 -9.88
N PRO A 122 -9.13 -11.88 -10.86
CA PRO A 122 -10.49 -12.37 -11.00
C PRO A 122 -10.95 -13.15 -9.76
N GLY A 123 -12.26 -13.25 -9.59
CA GLY A 123 -12.87 -14.06 -8.55
C GLY A 123 -12.63 -15.56 -8.73
N SER A 124 -12.94 -16.32 -7.69
CA SER A 124 -12.63 -17.75 -7.60
C SER A 124 -13.78 -18.66 -8.07
N SER A 125 -14.79 -18.12 -8.76
CA SER A 125 -15.93 -18.93 -9.23
C SER A 125 -15.62 -19.77 -10.48
N ASN A 126 -14.63 -19.36 -11.28
CA ASN A 126 -14.20 -20.07 -12.47
C ASN A 126 -13.13 -21.11 -12.18
N VAL A 127 -13.11 -22.19 -12.99
CA VAL A 127 -12.08 -23.24 -12.88
C VAL A 127 -10.68 -22.65 -13.15
N VAL A 128 -10.60 -21.78 -14.17
CA VAL A 128 -9.41 -20.95 -14.46
C VAL A 128 -9.91 -19.54 -14.77
N GLY A 129 -9.70 -18.60 -13.87
CA GLY A 129 -10.21 -17.25 -13.98
C GLY A 129 -9.44 -16.38 -14.97
N GLY A 130 -8.19 -16.09 -14.68
CA GLY A 130 -7.38 -15.19 -15.50
C GLY A 130 -6.11 -14.76 -14.79
N GLN A 131 -5.49 -13.71 -15.31
CA GLN A 131 -4.19 -13.23 -14.85
C GLN A 131 -4.38 -12.13 -13.80
N PHE A 132 -3.63 -12.25 -12.72
CA PHE A 132 -3.52 -11.22 -11.70
C PHE A 132 -2.62 -10.07 -12.12
N VAL A 133 -2.77 -8.92 -11.48
CA VAL A 133 -1.89 -7.77 -11.62
C VAL A 133 -1.54 -7.23 -10.24
N PHE A 134 -0.30 -6.80 -10.07
CA PHE A 134 0.13 -6.06 -8.88
C PHE A 134 0.12 -4.56 -9.17
N LEU A 135 -0.62 -3.80 -8.37
CA LEU A 135 -0.66 -2.35 -8.39
C LEU A 135 -0.02 -1.77 -7.13
N LYS A 136 0.62 -0.62 -7.32
CA LYS A 136 1.29 0.15 -6.27
C LYS A 136 0.81 1.59 -6.29
#